data_02de618c3339c36d5a57ec9a9cf7189f
#
_entry.id   02de618c3339c36d5a57ec9a9cf7189f
#
_cell.length_a   1.000
_cell.length_b   1.000
_cell.length_c   1.000
_cell.angle_alpha   90.00
_cell.angle_beta   90.00
_cell.angle_gamma   90.00
#
_symmetry.space_group_name_H-M   'P 1'
#
loop_
_entity.id
_entity.type
_entity.pdbx_description
1 polymer ?
#
loop_
_entity_poly.entity_id
_entity_poly.type
_entity_poly.pdbx_seq_one_letter_code
_entity_poly.pdbx_strand_id
1 'polypeptide(L)'
;IQPMELRYDEQGNPCALIVYSLGNFISNMKTRDTVGGAMVKVVIRRDITGKILLQSAQHTLVYTRRPTIQKENFRVVPAIQELKEHPHRPHLKGFVEKAHEISSKYNKGVTEYQIEPVNPTFK
;
A
#
# COMPACT_ATOMS: atom_id res chain seq x y z
N ILE A 1 -7.48 -2.89 5.29
CA ILE A 1 -7.28 -3.35 3.90
C ILE A 1 -7.91 -4.70 3.68
N GLN A 2 -8.19 -5.03 2.41
CA GLN A 2 -8.69 -6.33 1.97
C GLN A 2 -7.79 -6.87 0.84
N PRO A 3 -7.97 -8.13 0.40
CA PRO A 3 -7.13 -8.73 -0.63
C PRO A 3 -7.08 -7.95 -1.95
N MET A 4 -6.01 -8.22 -2.71
CA MET A 4 -5.80 -7.68 -4.05
C MET A 4 -5.48 -8.84 -5.00
N GLU A 5 -5.96 -8.77 -6.24
CA GLU A 5 -5.89 -9.89 -7.15
C GLU A 5 -5.65 -9.42 -8.59
N LEU A 6 -4.61 -9.94 -9.23
CA LEU A 6 -4.48 -9.88 -10.68
C LEU A 6 -5.31 -11.00 -11.33
N ARG A 7 -6.08 -10.64 -12.32
CA ARG A 7 -6.77 -11.57 -13.21
C ARG A 7 -5.97 -11.74 -14.49
N TYR A 8 -6.01 -12.94 -15.05
CA TYR A 8 -5.29 -13.32 -16.24
C TYR A 8 -6.28 -13.75 -17.32
N ASP A 9 -5.97 -13.43 -18.58
CA ASP A 9 -6.71 -13.92 -19.74
C ASP A 9 -6.40 -15.39 -20.04
N GLU A 10 -7.02 -15.95 -21.06
CA GLU A 10 -6.82 -17.34 -21.48
C GLU A 10 -5.39 -17.63 -21.96
N GLN A 11 -4.64 -16.59 -22.36
CA GLN A 11 -3.24 -16.67 -22.78
C GLN A 11 -2.27 -16.51 -21.62
N GLY A 12 -2.76 -16.28 -20.38
CA GLY A 12 -1.95 -16.07 -19.19
C GLY A 12 -1.40 -14.66 -19.02
N ASN A 13 -1.93 -13.66 -19.73
CA ASN A 13 -1.53 -12.27 -19.58
C ASN A 13 -2.39 -11.57 -18.52
N PRO A 14 -1.80 -10.72 -17.66
CA PRO A 14 -2.58 -9.90 -16.75
C PRO A 14 -3.56 -9.01 -17.51
N CYS A 15 -4.84 -9.12 -17.20
CA CYS A 15 -5.89 -8.38 -17.90
C CYS A 15 -6.73 -7.46 -16.99
N ALA A 16 -6.72 -7.71 -15.67
CA ALA A 16 -7.42 -6.87 -14.71
C ALA A 16 -6.76 -6.92 -13.33
N LEU A 17 -6.89 -5.84 -12.58
CA LEU A 17 -6.54 -5.76 -11.17
C LEU A 17 -7.80 -5.50 -10.36
N ILE A 18 -8.05 -6.33 -9.36
CA ILE A 18 -9.13 -6.15 -8.39
C ILE A 18 -8.52 -5.80 -7.05
N VAL A 19 -8.95 -4.69 -6.48
CA VAL A 19 -8.59 -4.24 -5.14
C VAL A 19 -9.88 -4.14 -4.34
N TYR A 20 -10.10 -5.06 -3.40
CA TYR A 20 -11.35 -5.11 -2.64
C TYR A 20 -11.48 -3.95 -1.64
N SER A 21 -10.37 -3.57 -1.00
CA SER A 21 -10.30 -2.35 -0.18
C SER A 21 -8.86 -1.93 0.07
N LEU A 22 -8.57 -0.65 -0.14
CA LEU A 22 -7.27 -0.04 0.19
C LEU A 22 -7.15 0.34 1.68
N GLY A 23 -8.23 0.27 2.46
CA GLY A 23 -8.24 0.78 3.83
C GLY A 23 -8.28 2.31 3.88
N ASN A 24 -7.77 2.87 4.98
CA ASN A 24 -7.78 4.31 5.23
C ASN A 24 -6.47 4.98 4.81
N PHE A 25 -6.56 6.01 3.97
CA PHE A 25 -5.39 6.77 3.54
C PHE A 25 -5.10 7.95 4.50
N ILE A 26 -6.01 8.92 4.58
CA ILE A 26 -5.98 9.98 5.59
C ILE A 26 -7.27 9.92 6.38
N SER A 27 -7.16 9.71 7.70
CA SER A 27 -8.31 9.51 8.54
C SER A 27 -7.97 9.78 10.01
N ASN A 28 -8.93 10.28 10.78
CA ASN A 28 -8.80 10.40 12.22
C ASN A 28 -9.28 9.16 12.99
N MET A 29 -9.42 8.03 12.34
CA MET A 29 -9.82 6.77 12.98
C MET A 29 -8.68 6.17 13.79
N LYS A 30 -9.00 5.51 14.92
CA LYS A 30 -8.04 5.21 15.99
C LYS A 30 -7.88 3.71 16.28
N THR A 31 -8.51 2.86 15.52
CA THR A 31 -8.45 1.41 15.75
C THR A 31 -7.36 0.78 14.89
N ARG A 32 -6.87 -0.39 15.32
CA ARG A 32 -5.86 -1.17 14.61
C ARG A 32 -6.14 -1.32 13.11
N ASP A 33 -7.39 -1.58 12.75
CA ASP A 33 -7.77 -1.89 11.37
C ASP A 33 -8.01 -0.63 10.52
N THR A 34 -7.95 0.56 11.11
CA THR A 34 -8.28 1.83 10.47
C THR A 34 -7.19 2.90 10.53
N VAL A 35 -6.04 2.61 11.18
CA VAL A 35 -4.93 3.58 11.30
C VAL A 35 -4.09 3.71 10.05
N GLY A 36 -4.34 2.88 9.04
CA GLY A 36 -3.57 2.87 7.81
C GLY A 36 -4.32 2.23 6.65
N GLY A 37 -3.65 2.12 5.55
CA GLY A 37 -4.15 1.56 4.31
C GLY A 37 -3.01 1.08 3.41
N ALA A 38 -3.33 0.92 2.14
CA ALA A 38 -2.37 0.57 1.11
C ALA A 38 -2.42 1.57 -0.05
N MET A 39 -1.27 1.81 -0.65
CA MET A 39 -1.15 2.43 -1.97
C MET A 39 -0.83 1.33 -2.98
N VAL A 40 -1.42 1.42 -4.17
CA VAL A 40 -1.19 0.48 -5.26
C VAL A 40 -0.43 1.17 -6.38
N LYS A 41 0.64 0.52 -6.83
CA LYS A 41 1.41 0.90 -8.01
C LYS A 41 1.07 -0.06 -9.13
N VAL A 42 0.55 0.47 -10.23
CA VAL A 42 0.22 -0.29 -11.44
C VAL A 42 1.10 0.17 -12.58
N VAL A 43 1.72 -0.76 -13.28
CA VAL A 43 2.46 -0.48 -14.51
C VAL A 43 1.61 -0.93 -15.70
N ILE A 44 1.31 0.04 -16.55
CA ILE A 44 0.52 -0.16 -17.76
C ILE A 44 1.42 0.15 -18.96
N ARG A 45 1.37 -0.68 -19.98
CA ARG A 45 2.09 -0.50 -21.23
C ARG A 45 1.13 -0.45 -22.41
N ARG A 46 1.42 0.41 -23.34
CA ARG A 46 0.78 0.42 -24.65
C ARG A 46 1.72 -0.26 -25.64
N ASP A 47 1.23 -1.27 -26.34
CA ASP A 47 2.03 -1.96 -27.35
C ASP A 47 2.04 -1.21 -28.73
N ILE A 48 2.81 -1.73 -29.66
CA ILE A 48 2.95 -1.17 -31.00
C ILE A 48 1.61 -1.13 -31.77
N THR A 49 0.66 -2.00 -31.45
CA THR A 49 -0.69 -2.04 -32.06
C THR A 49 -1.65 -1.06 -31.41
N GLY A 50 -1.25 -0.39 -30.32
CA GLY A 50 -2.08 0.51 -29.53
C GLY A 50 -2.87 -0.19 -28.42
N LYS A 51 -2.72 -1.51 -28.24
CA LYS A 51 -3.37 -2.26 -27.17
C LYS A 51 -2.77 -1.90 -25.82
N ILE A 52 -3.63 -1.69 -24.83
CA ILE A 52 -3.22 -1.44 -23.45
C ILE A 52 -3.04 -2.77 -22.73
N LEU A 53 -1.87 -2.93 -22.12
CA LEU A 53 -1.48 -4.13 -21.37
C LEU A 53 -1.18 -3.75 -19.92
N LEU A 54 -1.74 -4.49 -18.99
CA LEU A 54 -1.36 -4.41 -17.58
C LEU A 54 -0.08 -5.22 -17.40
N GLN A 55 1.01 -4.59 -16.98
CA GLN A 55 2.31 -5.24 -16.87
C GLN A 55 2.56 -5.79 -15.46
N SER A 56 2.28 -5.01 -14.43
CA SER A 56 2.45 -5.42 -13.04
C SER A 56 1.59 -4.60 -12.10
N ALA A 57 1.33 -5.15 -10.92
CA ALA A 57 0.72 -4.47 -9.81
C ALA A 57 1.49 -4.80 -8.52
N GLN A 58 1.74 -3.77 -7.73
CA GLN A 58 2.39 -3.86 -6.43
C GLN A 58 1.66 -3.00 -5.42
N HIS A 59 1.78 -3.30 -4.14
CA HIS A 59 1.24 -2.45 -3.08
C HIS A 59 2.31 -2.09 -2.06
N THR A 60 2.07 -1.04 -1.31
CA THR A 60 2.83 -0.69 -0.11
C THR A 60 1.89 -0.26 0.99
N LEU A 61 2.26 -0.55 2.23
CA LEU A 61 1.47 -0.18 3.39
C LEU A 61 1.78 1.24 3.83
N VAL A 62 0.73 1.99 4.16
CA VAL A 62 0.84 3.35 4.68
C VAL A 62 0.13 3.47 6.02
N TYR A 63 0.66 4.34 6.87
CA TYR A 63 0.14 4.65 8.19
C TYR A 63 -0.19 6.14 8.27
N THR A 64 -1.32 6.48 8.90
CA THR A 64 -1.71 7.87 9.13
C THR A 64 -1.13 8.33 10.46
N ARG A 65 -0.03 9.07 10.42
CA ARG A 65 0.55 9.74 11.57
C ARG A 65 -0.33 10.92 11.97
N ARG A 66 -0.74 10.93 13.22
CA ARG A 66 -1.54 12.01 13.77
C ARG A 66 -0.68 13.13 14.30
N PRO A 67 -1.20 14.37 14.29
CA PRO A 67 -0.55 15.46 14.98
C PRO A 67 -0.47 15.18 16.49
N THR A 68 0.68 15.50 17.06
CA THR A 68 0.93 15.43 18.51
C THR A 68 0.81 16.81 19.16
N ILE A 69 0.94 17.87 18.36
CA ILE A 69 0.81 19.26 18.78
C ILE A 69 -0.15 20.01 17.84
N GLN A 70 -0.73 21.10 18.33
CA GLN A 70 -1.79 21.85 17.65
C GLN A 70 -1.42 22.42 16.26
N LYS A 71 -0.14 22.62 15.98
CA LYS A 71 0.33 23.18 14.70
C LYS A 71 0.71 22.12 13.65
N GLU A 72 0.66 20.84 14.00
CA GLU A 72 0.95 19.75 13.08
C GLU A 72 -0.29 19.31 12.31
N ASN A 73 -0.08 18.78 11.12
CA ASN A 73 -1.12 18.15 10.32
C ASN A 73 -0.98 16.62 10.33
N PHE A 74 -2.04 15.94 9.94
CA PHE A 74 -1.98 14.52 9.60
C PHE A 74 -0.99 14.28 8.46
N ARG A 75 -0.21 13.19 8.55
CA ARG A 75 0.72 12.77 7.51
C ARG A 75 0.54 11.30 7.20
N VAL A 76 0.52 10.98 5.92
CA VAL A 76 0.62 9.59 5.47
C VAL A 76 2.09 9.25 5.30
N VAL A 77 2.52 8.18 5.95
CA VAL A 77 3.92 7.73 5.97
C VAL A 77 4.01 6.24 5.61
N PRO A 78 5.13 5.76 5.05
CA PRO A 78 5.34 4.34 4.81
C PRO A 78 5.28 3.55 6.14
N ALA A 79 4.34 2.61 6.25
CA ALA A 79 4.07 1.94 7.53
C ALA A 79 5.25 1.11 8.03
N ILE A 80 5.96 0.42 7.15
CA ILE A 80 7.10 -0.44 7.52
C ILE A 80 8.27 0.39 8.04
N GLN A 81 8.59 1.51 7.39
CA GLN A 81 9.63 2.40 7.85
C GLN A 81 9.25 3.07 9.19
N GLU A 82 8.02 3.57 9.28
CA GLU A 82 7.50 4.15 10.52
C GLU A 82 7.56 3.15 11.68
N LEU A 83 7.26 1.86 11.44
CA LEU A 83 7.34 0.82 12.46
C LEU A 83 8.78 0.58 12.95
N LYS A 84 9.77 0.65 12.04
CA LYS A 84 11.19 0.52 12.39
C LYS A 84 11.70 1.70 13.24
N GLU A 85 11.33 2.91 12.85
CA GLU A 85 11.77 4.14 13.52
C GLU A 85 10.99 4.44 14.81
N HIS A 86 9.72 4.10 14.83
CA HIS A 86 8.79 4.42 15.91
C HIS A 86 7.90 3.21 16.29
N PRO A 87 8.48 2.14 16.86
CA PRO A 87 7.75 0.89 17.12
C PRO A 87 6.59 1.02 18.11
N HIS A 88 6.55 2.11 18.87
CA HIS A 88 5.50 2.38 19.86
C HIS A 88 4.31 3.19 19.32
N ARG A 89 4.26 3.49 18.01
CA ARG A 89 3.11 4.17 17.42
C ARG A 89 1.82 3.36 17.65
N PRO A 90 0.73 4.02 18.08
CA PRO A 90 -0.51 3.33 18.41
C PRO A 90 -1.02 2.48 17.25
N HIS A 91 -1.27 1.20 17.55
CA HIS A 91 -1.83 0.20 16.64
C HIS A 91 -1.01 -0.11 15.36
N LEU A 92 0.13 0.54 15.13
CA LEU A 92 0.91 0.40 13.90
C LEU A 92 1.41 -1.05 13.70
N LYS A 93 1.99 -1.66 14.73
CA LYS A 93 2.46 -3.04 14.68
C LYS A 93 1.32 -4.01 14.33
N GLY A 94 0.22 -3.93 15.06
CA GLY A 94 -0.94 -4.79 14.82
C GLY A 94 -1.58 -4.59 13.44
N PHE A 95 -1.58 -3.35 12.92
CA PHE A 95 -2.01 -3.07 11.56
C PHE A 95 -1.12 -3.75 10.52
N VAL A 96 0.20 -3.61 10.63
CA VAL A 96 1.17 -4.22 9.71
C VAL A 96 1.07 -5.75 9.74
N GLU A 97 1.04 -6.35 10.92
CA GLU A 97 0.90 -7.80 11.09
C GLU A 97 -0.39 -8.32 10.42
N LYS A 98 -1.52 -7.63 10.64
CA LYS A 98 -2.79 -8.03 10.04
C LYS A 98 -2.81 -7.84 8.53
N ALA A 99 -2.21 -6.75 8.03
CA ALA A 99 -2.08 -6.51 6.60
C ALA A 99 -1.22 -7.59 5.91
N HIS A 100 -0.11 -7.99 6.52
CA HIS A 100 0.74 -9.07 6.02
C HIS A 100 0.04 -10.44 6.08
N GLU A 101 -0.73 -10.72 7.11
CA GLU A 101 -1.56 -11.93 7.16
C GLU A 101 -2.53 -12.00 5.97
N ILE A 102 -3.23 -10.91 5.69
CA ILE A 102 -4.18 -10.84 4.58
C ILE A 102 -3.46 -10.99 3.23
N SER A 103 -2.39 -10.22 3.02
CA SER A 103 -1.66 -10.24 1.74
C SER A 103 -1.01 -11.60 1.46
N SER A 104 -0.41 -12.24 2.45
CA SER A 104 0.24 -13.53 2.29
C SER A 104 -0.73 -14.68 1.99
N LYS A 105 -1.95 -14.61 2.55
CA LYS A 105 -2.96 -15.65 2.37
C LYS A 105 -3.82 -15.46 1.10
N TYR A 106 -4.12 -14.21 0.74
CA TYR A 106 -5.21 -13.92 -0.18
C TYR A 106 -4.83 -13.07 -1.39
N ASN A 107 -3.68 -12.35 -1.37
CA ASN A 107 -3.24 -11.63 -2.56
C ASN A 107 -2.80 -12.61 -3.65
N LYS A 108 -3.15 -12.31 -4.90
CA LYS A 108 -2.77 -13.07 -6.07
C LYS A 108 -2.10 -12.17 -7.10
N GLY A 109 -0.82 -12.43 -7.39
CA GLY A 109 -0.05 -11.69 -8.38
C GLY A 109 0.28 -10.23 -8.00
N VAL A 110 -0.04 -9.80 -6.80
CA VAL A 110 0.24 -8.45 -6.29
C VAL A 110 1.24 -8.57 -5.15
N THR A 111 2.46 -8.05 -5.36
CA THR A 111 3.55 -8.10 -4.39
C THR A 111 3.68 -6.80 -3.60
N GLU A 112 4.30 -6.86 -2.43
CA GLU A 112 4.60 -5.66 -1.65
C GLU A 112 5.93 -5.05 -2.11
N TYR A 113 5.98 -3.72 -2.22
CA TYR A 113 7.23 -2.98 -2.41
C TYR A 113 7.44 -2.01 -1.25
N GLN A 114 8.71 -1.70 -0.96
CA GLN A 114 9.07 -0.70 0.04
C GLN A 114 9.35 0.64 -0.65
N ILE A 115 8.83 1.72 -0.06
CA ILE A 115 9.19 3.07 -0.48
C ILE A 115 10.57 3.36 0.14
N GLU A 116 11.56 3.53 -0.71
CA GLU A 116 12.87 4.00 -0.26
C GLU A 116 12.78 5.48 0.12
N PRO A 117 13.42 5.87 1.25
CA PRO A 117 13.51 7.28 1.60
C PRO A 117 14.24 8.02 0.48
N VAL A 118 13.59 9.02 -0.10
CA VAL A 118 14.27 9.95 -0.98
C VAL A 118 15.26 10.71 -0.10
N ASN A 119 16.54 10.39 -0.21
CA ASN A 119 17.59 11.25 0.33
C ASN A 119 17.49 12.58 -0.44
N PRO A 120 17.11 13.68 0.19
CA PRO A 120 17.14 14.97 -0.44
C PRO A 120 18.61 15.37 -0.64
N THR A 121 19.21 14.91 -1.73
CA THR A 121 20.44 15.51 -2.22
C THR A 121 20.04 16.86 -2.81
N PHE A 122 19.85 17.83 -1.93
CA PHE A 122 19.85 19.22 -2.34
C PHE A 122 21.30 19.57 -2.74
N LYS A 123 21.51 19.71 -4.03
CA LYS A 123 22.65 20.45 -4.51
C LYS A 123 22.28 21.93 -4.58
#